data_e671c73fc365695e6dd9efee6fcec356
#
_entry.id   e671c73fc365695e6dd9efee6fcec356
#
_cell.length_a   1.000
_cell.length_b   1.000
_cell.length_c   1.000
_cell.angle_alpha   90.00
_cell.angle_beta   90.00
_cell.angle_gamma   90.00
#
_symmetry.space_group_name_H-M   'P 1'
#
loop_
_entity.id
_entity.type
_entity.pdbx_description
1 polymer ?
#
loop_
_entity_poly.entity_id
_entity_poly.type
_entity_poly.pdbx_seq_one_letter_code
_entity_poly.pdbx_strand_id
1 'polypeptide(L)'
;MTKTFSHKQPYPLGAHIEGGGVRFSFVSREESCGILLYDRQTGILSEKIPFAGEDRIGNVYCRTVEGIDTKDCAYLFYEGERLVPDERGRVFPKRIPYGKARTAEDMKAGFLTEGFDWEGDVFPRIPYSQVIAYCLHVRGFTKHASSNVAHRGTFAGVKEKIPYLKEIGVTTLEFQPAYEFMEVPLKEEPSGKPPHVMEAAMAARPAGKELNYWGYKRGYYYAPKAAYAASRDAAGEFREMVKALHGNGMELVMQFYFPKEVKRREILEILCFWVLEYHVDGFHLLGEDLPVDMLARDDVLADTKLWHYGFDADGIYERNQQPRYPHIAEYNDAWYYDMRRFLKGDGNMLGSVLYHMRHIPQKAGAVHYISNYFGFTLADLVSYDYKHNEENGEGNRDGSDYNCSWNCGDEGATRRRSVRELRLRQMKNAMCLVLLSQSTPLIFMGDEFGNSQRGNNNPYCQDNAVTWLDWRGMERNADLHGFWKMLAGFRRRNPILRPERELCLMDTLACGYPDMSYHGQYAWRPETEGNYRHVGIMLCGKYAQADESRDSEFLYLAMNMHWESHALALPKLPRGMEWELAFSTEPESMRQDGGREGECLLREVPPRSIAMYVAERRG
;
A
#
# COMPACT_ATOMS: atom_id res chain seq x y z
N MET A 1 -26.35 14.36 -41.57
CA MET A 1 -26.32 15.57 -40.71
C MET A 1 -24.99 16.25 -40.93
N THR A 2 -24.96 17.54 -41.18
CA THR A 2 -23.72 18.29 -41.37
C THR A 2 -23.11 18.52 -39.99
N LYS A 3 -21.96 17.93 -39.74
CA LYS A 3 -21.27 18.13 -38.47
C LYS A 3 -20.59 19.49 -38.47
N THR A 4 -20.85 20.30 -37.43
CA THR A 4 -20.25 21.61 -37.26
C THR A 4 -18.99 21.51 -36.41
N PHE A 5 -17.92 22.16 -36.83
CA PHE A 5 -16.64 22.18 -36.15
C PHE A 5 -16.40 23.55 -35.53
N SER A 6 -15.95 23.60 -34.28
CA SER A 6 -15.67 24.86 -33.59
C SER A 6 -14.30 24.79 -32.94
N HIS A 7 -13.49 25.86 -33.13
CA HIS A 7 -12.21 26.01 -32.43
C HIS A 7 -12.46 26.42 -31.01
N LYS A 8 -12.17 25.55 -30.05
CA LYS A 8 -12.25 25.88 -28.63
C LYS A 8 -11.09 25.24 -27.88
N GLN A 9 -10.94 25.65 -26.63
CA GLN A 9 -9.85 25.36 -25.72
C GLN A 9 -9.30 23.93 -25.82
N PRO A 10 -7.98 23.75 -26.11
CA PRO A 10 -7.39 22.40 -26.26
C PRO A 10 -7.29 21.61 -24.95
N TYR A 11 -7.53 22.24 -23.81
CA TYR A 11 -7.42 21.61 -22.48
C TYR A 11 -8.78 21.46 -21.82
N PRO A 12 -8.93 20.38 -21.01
CA PRO A 12 -7.99 19.27 -20.84
C PRO A 12 -7.83 18.43 -22.11
N LEU A 13 -6.66 17.75 -22.27
CA LEU A 13 -6.39 16.89 -23.43
C LEU A 13 -7.21 15.59 -23.38
N GLY A 14 -7.34 14.89 -24.52
CA GLY A 14 -8.17 13.68 -24.67
C GLY A 14 -9.56 14.00 -25.22
N ALA A 15 -10.51 13.09 -25.02
CA ALA A 15 -11.88 13.23 -25.47
C ALA A 15 -12.83 13.64 -24.33
N HIS A 16 -13.57 14.72 -24.53
CA HIS A 16 -14.50 15.30 -23.54
C HIS A 16 -15.87 15.56 -24.14
N ILE A 17 -16.92 15.15 -23.43
CA ILE A 17 -18.30 15.42 -23.83
C ILE A 17 -18.59 16.88 -23.47
N GLU A 18 -18.98 17.70 -24.44
CA GLU A 18 -19.28 19.14 -24.28
C GLU A 18 -20.40 19.58 -25.21
N GLY A 19 -21.42 20.24 -24.68
CA GLY A 19 -22.42 20.99 -25.49
C GLY A 19 -23.13 20.21 -26.59
N GLY A 20 -23.36 18.90 -26.40
CA GLY A 20 -24.02 18.03 -27.38
C GLY A 20 -23.07 17.39 -28.41
N GLY A 21 -21.76 17.54 -28.22
CA GLY A 21 -20.71 16.89 -29.01
C GLY A 21 -19.58 16.34 -28.15
N VAL A 22 -18.51 15.91 -28.81
CA VAL A 22 -17.27 15.47 -28.16
C VAL A 22 -16.12 16.31 -28.67
N ARG A 23 -15.40 16.94 -27.75
CA ARG A 23 -14.16 17.63 -28.04
C ARG A 23 -13.00 16.64 -27.94
N PHE A 24 -12.26 16.50 -29.04
CA PHE A 24 -11.05 15.69 -29.11
C PHE A 24 -9.82 16.59 -29.12
N SER A 25 -8.89 16.37 -28.22
CA SER A 25 -7.62 17.09 -28.13
C SER A 25 -6.47 16.10 -28.15
N PHE A 26 -5.70 16.10 -29.23
CA PHE A 26 -4.67 15.12 -29.52
C PHE A 26 -3.29 15.80 -29.69
N VAL A 27 -2.26 15.25 -29.07
CA VAL A 27 -0.88 15.76 -29.21
C VAL A 27 -0.18 14.98 -30.32
N SER A 28 0.13 15.65 -31.42
CA SER A 28 0.89 15.06 -32.53
C SER A 28 1.86 16.07 -33.18
N ARG A 29 2.94 15.56 -33.72
CA ARG A 29 3.87 16.31 -34.57
C ARG A 29 3.63 16.03 -36.05
N GLU A 30 2.84 15.03 -36.35
CA GLU A 30 2.50 14.63 -37.72
C GLU A 30 1.41 15.55 -38.28
N GLU A 31 1.53 15.92 -39.56
CA GLU A 31 0.51 16.69 -40.25
C GLU A 31 -0.69 15.82 -40.65
N SER A 32 -0.45 14.55 -40.96
CA SER A 32 -1.50 13.59 -41.29
C SER A 32 -1.94 12.87 -40.02
N CYS A 33 -2.88 13.46 -39.28
CA CYS A 33 -3.44 12.86 -38.08
C CYS A 33 -4.93 13.14 -37.96
N GLY A 34 -5.65 12.43 -37.09
CA GLY A 34 -7.07 12.62 -36.90
C GLY A 34 -7.69 11.54 -35.98
N ILE A 35 -9.01 11.43 -36.08
CA ILE A 35 -9.87 10.61 -35.24
C ILE A 35 -10.47 9.50 -36.09
N LEU A 36 -10.51 8.30 -35.57
CA LEU A 36 -11.25 7.15 -36.09
C LEU A 36 -12.37 6.81 -35.12
N LEU A 37 -13.61 6.89 -35.61
CA LEU A 37 -14.80 6.51 -34.84
C LEU A 37 -15.24 5.10 -35.22
N TYR A 38 -15.58 4.31 -34.25
CA TYR A 38 -15.98 2.91 -34.41
C TYR A 38 -17.32 2.66 -33.75
N ASP A 39 -18.14 1.82 -34.35
CA ASP A 39 -19.27 1.23 -33.67
C ASP A 39 -18.76 0.31 -32.54
N ARG A 40 -19.21 0.54 -31.31
CA ARG A 40 -18.72 -0.16 -30.12
C ARG A 40 -19.13 -1.63 -30.09
N GLN A 41 -20.27 -2.01 -30.70
CA GLN A 41 -20.80 -3.36 -30.67
C GLN A 41 -20.14 -4.23 -31.74
N THR A 42 -20.02 -3.70 -32.95
CA THR A 42 -19.48 -4.44 -34.09
C THR A 42 -17.96 -4.28 -34.24
N GLY A 43 -17.40 -3.22 -33.70
CA GLY A 43 -15.98 -2.84 -33.85
C GLY A 43 -15.64 -2.29 -35.24
N ILE A 44 -16.64 -2.07 -36.10
CA ILE A 44 -16.46 -1.58 -37.49
C ILE A 44 -16.18 -0.08 -37.46
N LEU A 45 -15.24 0.39 -38.31
CA LEU A 45 -14.96 1.79 -38.51
C LEU A 45 -16.18 2.49 -39.12
N SER A 46 -16.73 3.45 -38.38
CA SER A 46 -17.90 4.24 -38.81
C SER A 46 -17.47 5.48 -39.56
N GLU A 47 -16.40 6.14 -39.12
CA GLU A 47 -15.96 7.40 -39.72
C GLU A 47 -14.47 7.66 -39.47
N LYS A 48 -13.79 8.29 -40.44
CA LYS A 48 -12.45 8.83 -40.33
C LYS A 48 -12.48 10.35 -40.44
N ILE A 49 -12.07 11.09 -39.42
CA ILE A 49 -12.11 12.52 -39.33
C ILE A 49 -10.67 13.06 -39.27
N PRO A 50 -10.12 13.60 -40.37
CA PRO A 50 -8.80 14.21 -40.36
C PRO A 50 -8.83 15.54 -39.60
N PHE A 51 -7.78 15.83 -38.85
CA PHE A 51 -7.52 17.17 -38.35
C PHE A 51 -7.04 18.08 -39.52
N ALA A 52 -7.46 19.34 -39.50
CA ALA A 52 -7.00 20.35 -40.42
C ALA A 52 -5.93 21.23 -39.80
N GLY A 53 -5.19 21.99 -40.60
CA GLY A 53 -4.17 22.91 -40.08
C GLY A 53 -4.75 23.97 -39.14
N GLU A 54 -5.99 24.36 -39.32
CA GLU A 54 -6.72 25.28 -38.44
C GLU A 54 -7.10 24.69 -37.07
N ASP A 55 -7.10 23.36 -36.92
CA ASP A 55 -7.33 22.69 -35.63
C ASP A 55 -6.10 22.71 -34.75
N ARG A 56 -4.94 23.14 -35.28
CA ARG A 56 -3.63 22.99 -34.62
C ARG A 56 -3.23 24.25 -33.83
N ILE A 57 -2.85 24.02 -32.58
CA ILE A 57 -2.22 25.00 -31.67
C ILE A 57 -0.93 24.39 -31.11
N GLY A 58 0.23 24.85 -31.60
CA GLY A 58 1.50 24.21 -31.28
C GLY A 58 1.57 22.78 -31.79
N ASN A 59 1.66 21.79 -30.87
CA ASN A 59 1.60 20.36 -31.19
C ASN A 59 0.25 19.72 -30.79
N VAL A 60 -0.77 20.51 -30.49
CA VAL A 60 -2.09 20.01 -30.09
C VAL A 60 -3.09 20.27 -31.23
N TYR A 61 -3.74 19.23 -31.67
CA TYR A 61 -4.90 19.31 -32.54
C TYR A 61 -6.16 19.22 -31.68
N CYS A 62 -7.11 20.16 -31.88
CA CYS A 62 -8.33 20.24 -31.10
C CYS A 62 -9.54 20.48 -32.02
N ARG A 63 -10.53 19.59 -31.94
CA ARG A 63 -11.76 19.65 -32.71
C ARG A 63 -12.95 19.10 -31.93
N THR A 64 -14.07 19.82 -31.97
CA THR A 64 -15.35 19.32 -31.45
C THR A 64 -16.14 18.66 -32.59
N VAL A 65 -16.63 17.46 -32.35
CA VAL A 65 -17.44 16.67 -33.29
C VAL A 65 -18.83 16.49 -32.68
N GLU A 66 -19.85 17.02 -33.33
CA GLU A 66 -21.24 16.90 -32.90
C GLU A 66 -21.89 15.61 -33.40
N GLY A 67 -22.98 15.17 -32.74
CA GLY A 67 -23.79 14.02 -33.18
C GLY A 67 -23.11 12.65 -32.98
N ILE A 68 -22.15 12.55 -32.06
CA ILE A 68 -21.59 11.27 -31.63
C ILE A 68 -22.51 10.66 -30.58
N ASP A 69 -22.93 9.41 -30.80
CA ASP A 69 -23.54 8.61 -29.74
C ASP A 69 -22.44 8.05 -28.83
N THR A 70 -22.25 8.70 -27.68
CA THR A 70 -21.19 8.35 -26.73
C THR A 70 -21.38 6.99 -26.07
N LYS A 71 -22.58 6.39 -26.15
CA LYS A 71 -22.85 5.05 -25.58
C LYS A 71 -22.42 3.94 -26.52
N ASP A 72 -22.66 4.13 -27.83
CA ASP A 72 -22.40 3.10 -28.83
C ASP A 72 -21.19 3.41 -29.72
N CYS A 73 -20.43 4.48 -29.44
CA CYS A 73 -19.22 4.85 -30.15
C CYS A 73 -17.95 4.55 -29.31
N ALA A 74 -16.90 4.12 -30.00
CA ALA A 74 -15.53 4.08 -29.49
C ALA A 74 -14.60 4.77 -30.49
N TYR A 75 -13.40 5.18 -30.04
CA TYR A 75 -12.49 5.91 -30.92
C TYR A 75 -11.03 5.51 -30.74
N LEU A 76 -10.22 5.81 -31.75
CA LEU A 76 -8.77 5.86 -31.74
C LEU A 76 -8.31 7.14 -32.41
N PHE A 77 -7.09 7.57 -32.14
CA PHE A 77 -6.38 8.50 -33.00
C PHE A 77 -5.56 7.77 -34.06
N TYR A 78 -5.12 8.48 -35.08
CA TYR A 78 -4.17 7.97 -36.06
C TYR A 78 -3.12 9.03 -36.41
N GLU A 79 -1.92 8.57 -36.78
CA GLU A 79 -0.80 9.36 -37.33
C GLU A 79 -0.31 8.65 -38.62
N GLY A 80 -0.53 9.27 -39.79
CA GLY A 80 -0.32 8.59 -41.06
C GLY A 80 -1.18 7.34 -41.18
N GLU A 81 -0.55 6.16 -41.19
CA GLU A 81 -1.22 4.85 -41.18
C GLU A 81 -1.23 4.19 -39.79
N ARG A 82 -0.53 4.76 -38.82
CA ARG A 82 -0.39 4.20 -37.48
C ARG A 82 -1.62 4.48 -36.63
N LEU A 83 -2.17 3.45 -36.00
CA LEU A 83 -3.19 3.59 -34.96
C LEU A 83 -2.56 4.02 -33.64
N VAL A 84 -3.15 5.03 -33.00
CA VAL A 84 -2.66 5.60 -31.75
C VAL A 84 -3.77 5.54 -30.71
N PRO A 85 -3.64 4.69 -29.68
CA PRO A 85 -4.54 4.71 -28.53
C PRO A 85 -4.47 6.04 -27.80
N ASP A 86 -5.60 6.51 -27.27
CA ASP A 86 -5.60 7.71 -26.44
C ASP A 86 -5.02 7.41 -25.06
N GLU A 87 -3.84 7.97 -24.74
CA GLU A 87 -3.23 7.86 -23.41
C GLU A 87 -4.09 8.49 -22.30
N ARG A 88 -5.07 9.32 -22.67
CA ARG A 88 -6.05 9.96 -21.78
C ARG A 88 -7.43 9.33 -21.88
N GLY A 89 -7.52 8.16 -22.52
CA GLY A 89 -8.74 7.37 -22.59
C GLY A 89 -9.25 7.03 -21.19
N ARG A 90 -10.54 7.32 -20.94
CA ARG A 90 -11.16 7.13 -19.60
C ARG A 90 -11.89 5.81 -19.46
N VAL A 91 -12.20 5.17 -20.57
CA VAL A 91 -12.89 3.89 -20.64
C VAL A 91 -12.29 3.06 -21.78
N PHE A 92 -11.96 1.80 -21.49
CA PHE A 92 -11.56 0.83 -22.50
C PHE A 92 -12.61 -0.30 -22.52
N PRO A 93 -13.63 -0.20 -23.39
CA PRO A 93 -14.81 -1.07 -23.34
C PRO A 93 -14.56 -2.50 -23.73
N LYS A 94 -13.46 -2.77 -24.48
CA LYS A 94 -13.08 -4.14 -24.86
C LYS A 94 -12.40 -4.86 -23.72
N ARG A 95 -13.12 -5.78 -23.09
CA ARG A 95 -12.55 -6.62 -22.05
C ARG A 95 -11.69 -7.72 -22.66
N ILE A 96 -10.38 -7.64 -22.46
CA ILE A 96 -9.42 -8.65 -22.84
C ILE A 96 -8.99 -9.42 -21.60
N PRO A 97 -8.95 -10.76 -21.64
CA PRO A 97 -8.47 -11.55 -20.50
C PRO A 97 -7.06 -11.12 -20.08
N TYR A 98 -6.83 -11.04 -18.77
CA TYR A 98 -5.55 -10.66 -18.19
C TYR A 98 -4.39 -11.51 -18.76
N GLY A 99 -3.28 -10.87 -19.09
CA GLY A 99 -2.09 -11.53 -19.64
C GLY A 99 -2.17 -11.88 -21.13
N LYS A 100 -3.22 -11.46 -21.84
CA LYS A 100 -3.30 -11.60 -23.29
C LYS A 100 -2.68 -10.40 -23.99
N ALA A 101 -1.89 -10.67 -25.05
CA ALA A 101 -1.35 -9.61 -25.89
C ALA A 101 -2.48 -8.79 -26.51
N ARG A 102 -2.29 -7.48 -26.60
CA ARG A 102 -3.20 -6.50 -27.19
C ARG A 102 -2.51 -5.83 -28.37
N THR A 103 -3.30 -5.36 -29.31
CA THR A 103 -2.89 -4.47 -30.39
C THR A 103 -3.37 -3.05 -30.11
N ALA A 104 -2.88 -2.06 -30.84
CA ALA A 104 -3.41 -0.70 -30.77
C ALA A 104 -4.92 -0.64 -31.07
N GLU A 105 -5.39 -1.52 -31.98
CA GLU A 105 -6.82 -1.63 -32.32
C GLU A 105 -7.68 -2.14 -31.15
N ASP A 106 -7.11 -2.96 -30.27
CA ASP A 106 -7.79 -3.44 -29.06
C ASP A 106 -7.96 -2.36 -27.99
N MET A 107 -7.24 -1.24 -28.13
CA MET A 107 -7.22 -0.12 -27.21
C MET A 107 -8.13 1.04 -27.64
N LYS A 108 -9.22 0.74 -28.36
CA LYS A 108 -10.27 1.73 -28.65
C LYS A 108 -10.81 2.28 -27.34
N ALA A 109 -10.73 3.60 -27.16
CA ALA A 109 -11.29 4.28 -26.00
C ALA A 109 -12.78 4.53 -26.20
N GLY A 110 -13.54 4.46 -25.12
CA GLY A 110 -14.93 4.89 -25.04
C GLY A 110 -15.05 6.19 -24.25
N PHE A 111 -16.28 6.59 -23.99
CA PHE A 111 -16.58 7.79 -23.25
C PHE A 111 -17.07 7.42 -21.84
N LEU A 112 -16.61 8.19 -20.86
CA LEU A 112 -17.09 8.05 -19.50
C LEU A 112 -18.50 8.64 -19.44
N THR A 113 -19.46 7.83 -19.03
CA THR A 113 -20.84 8.32 -18.86
C THR A 113 -20.93 9.16 -17.60
N GLU A 114 -21.51 10.35 -17.73
CA GLU A 114 -21.84 11.20 -16.59
C GLU A 114 -22.94 10.57 -15.73
N GLY A 115 -22.99 10.93 -14.44
CA GLY A 115 -24.14 10.65 -13.60
C GLY A 115 -24.07 9.36 -12.77
N PHE A 116 -22.88 8.92 -12.34
CA PHE A 116 -22.83 7.91 -11.28
C PHE A 116 -23.42 8.50 -9.98
N ASP A 117 -24.39 7.80 -9.41
CA ASP A 117 -25.02 8.24 -8.17
C ASP A 117 -24.18 7.82 -6.94
N TRP A 118 -23.46 8.77 -6.41
CA TRP A 118 -22.68 8.61 -5.20
C TRP A 118 -23.54 8.55 -3.92
N GLU A 119 -24.86 8.83 -3.99
CA GLU A 119 -25.81 8.75 -2.85
C GLU A 119 -25.33 9.50 -1.60
N GLY A 120 -24.69 10.65 -1.78
CA GLY A 120 -24.15 11.42 -0.65
C GLY A 120 -22.88 10.85 -0.04
N ASP A 121 -22.07 10.14 -0.81
CA ASP A 121 -20.76 9.62 -0.40
C ASP A 121 -19.90 10.70 0.27
N VAL A 122 -19.19 10.33 1.33
CA VAL A 122 -18.33 11.21 2.12
C VAL A 122 -16.99 10.55 2.35
N PHE A 123 -15.91 11.27 2.04
CA PHE A 123 -14.55 10.82 2.34
C PHE A 123 -14.37 10.57 3.84
N PRO A 124 -13.91 9.38 4.27
CA PRO A 124 -13.76 9.06 5.69
C PRO A 124 -12.73 9.92 6.43
N ARG A 125 -11.68 10.37 5.76
CA ARG A 125 -10.60 11.23 6.30
C ARG A 125 -10.03 10.71 7.62
N ILE A 126 -9.65 9.44 7.65
CA ILE A 126 -9.15 8.76 8.86
C ILE A 126 -7.78 9.35 9.26
N PRO A 127 -7.60 9.87 10.48
CA PRO A 127 -6.30 10.36 10.94
C PRO A 127 -5.23 9.24 10.91
N TYR A 128 -3.99 9.56 10.61
CA TYR A 128 -2.90 8.57 10.54
C TYR A 128 -2.76 7.74 11.82
N SER A 129 -3.05 8.30 12.99
CA SER A 129 -3.09 7.60 14.27
C SER A 129 -4.12 6.46 14.33
N GLN A 130 -5.18 6.53 13.53
CA GLN A 130 -6.26 5.53 13.48
C GLN A 130 -6.17 4.59 12.27
N VAL A 131 -5.26 4.84 11.34
CA VAL A 131 -5.06 3.99 10.17
C VAL A 131 -4.41 2.67 10.56
N ILE A 132 -4.96 1.57 10.04
CA ILE A 132 -4.32 0.27 9.85
C ILE A 132 -4.45 -0.02 8.36
N ALA A 133 -3.32 0.09 7.65
CA ALA A 133 -3.27 -0.06 6.20
C ALA A 133 -3.06 -1.51 5.77
N TYR A 134 -3.65 -1.88 4.63
CA TYR A 134 -3.55 -3.22 4.04
C TYR A 134 -3.20 -3.12 2.56
N CYS A 135 -1.97 -3.47 2.20
CA CYS A 135 -1.50 -3.45 0.83
C CYS A 135 -1.94 -4.72 0.08
N LEU A 136 -2.58 -4.55 -1.07
CA LEU A 136 -3.05 -5.68 -1.88
C LEU A 136 -2.94 -5.44 -3.38
N HIS A 137 -2.83 -6.54 -4.12
CA HIS A 137 -3.00 -6.60 -5.57
C HIS A 137 -4.42 -7.06 -5.90
N VAL A 138 -5.22 -6.23 -6.59
CA VAL A 138 -6.66 -6.50 -6.85
C VAL A 138 -6.90 -7.92 -7.36
N ARG A 139 -6.11 -8.35 -8.36
CA ARG A 139 -6.25 -9.69 -8.92
C ARG A 139 -5.76 -10.76 -7.96
N GLY A 140 -4.57 -10.63 -7.39
CA GLY A 140 -3.95 -11.63 -6.50
C GLY A 140 -4.79 -11.89 -5.26
N PHE A 141 -5.41 -10.88 -4.70
CA PHE A 141 -6.16 -10.94 -3.45
C PHE A 141 -7.32 -11.96 -3.49
N THR A 142 -8.07 -12.01 -4.60
CA THR A 142 -9.26 -12.89 -4.67
C THR A 142 -9.22 -13.91 -5.82
N LYS A 143 -8.14 -13.97 -6.61
CA LYS A 143 -8.09 -14.85 -7.80
C LYS A 143 -8.12 -16.33 -7.48
N HIS A 144 -7.48 -16.75 -6.40
CA HIS A 144 -7.45 -18.16 -6.00
C HIS A 144 -8.86 -18.68 -5.65
N ALA A 145 -9.14 -19.93 -5.99
CA ALA A 145 -10.47 -20.52 -5.80
C ALA A 145 -10.95 -20.51 -4.33
N SER A 146 -10.01 -20.62 -3.38
CA SER A 146 -10.31 -20.59 -1.94
C SER A 146 -10.78 -19.23 -1.42
N SER A 147 -10.78 -18.17 -2.24
CA SER A 147 -11.31 -16.87 -1.84
C SER A 147 -12.83 -16.91 -1.57
N ASN A 148 -13.53 -17.88 -2.15
CA ASN A 148 -14.99 -18.07 -2.03
C ASN A 148 -15.81 -16.81 -2.38
N VAL A 149 -15.31 -15.98 -3.33
CA VAL A 149 -16.06 -14.85 -3.88
C VAL A 149 -16.61 -15.19 -5.26
N ALA A 150 -17.72 -14.56 -5.65
CA ALA A 150 -18.35 -14.77 -6.95
C ALA A 150 -17.45 -14.21 -8.08
N HIS A 151 -16.86 -13.04 -7.88
CA HIS A 151 -16.11 -12.30 -8.89
C HIS A 151 -14.61 -12.29 -8.59
N ARG A 152 -13.96 -13.44 -8.76
CA ARG A 152 -12.55 -13.63 -8.41
C ARG A 152 -11.59 -12.78 -9.24
N GLY A 153 -10.68 -12.07 -8.56
CA GLY A 153 -9.62 -11.26 -9.17
C GLY A 153 -10.12 -9.94 -9.76
N THR A 154 -11.20 -9.37 -9.22
CA THR A 154 -11.85 -8.15 -9.69
C THR A 154 -12.15 -7.18 -8.56
N PHE A 155 -12.52 -5.93 -8.90
CA PHE A 155 -12.99 -4.91 -7.95
C PHE A 155 -14.22 -5.40 -7.17
N ALA A 156 -15.17 -6.05 -7.85
CA ALA A 156 -16.33 -6.66 -7.19
C ALA A 156 -15.91 -7.75 -6.18
N GLY A 157 -14.88 -8.53 -6.50
CA GLY A 157 -14.33 -9.52 -5.57
C GLY A 157 -13.67 -8.90 -4.34
N VAL A 158 -13.04 -7.73 -4.48
CA VAL A 158 -12.53 -6.95 -3.33
C VAL A 158 -13.71 -6.43 -2.49
N LYS A 159 -14.75 -5.88 -3.12
CA LYS A 159 -15.98 -5.43 -2.44
C LYS A 159 -16.60 -6.56 -1.58
N GLU A 160 -16.63 -7.81 -2.08
CA GLU A 160 -17.12 -8.96 -1.33
C GLU A 160 -16.28 -9.27 -0.06
N LYS A 161 -15.01 -8.82 0.00
CA LYS A 161 -14.10 -9.03 1.13
C LYS A 161 -14.10 -7.90 2.16
N ILE A 162 -14.87 -6.84 1.99
CA ILE A 162 -14.97 -5.73 2.95
C ILE A 162 -15.30 -6.22 4.38
N PRO A 163 -16.26 -7.15 4.60
CA PRO A 163 -16.54 -7.65 5.95
C PRO A 163 -15.32 -8.30 6.63
N TYR A 164 -14.53 -9.07 5.88
CA TYR A 164 -13.30 -9.67 6.37
C TYR A 164 -12.26 -8.60 6.76
N LEU A 165 -12.04 -7.61 5.89
CA LEU A 165 -11.08 -6.53 6.15
C LEU A 165 -11.44 -5.74 7.41
N LYS A 166 -12.73 -5.49 7.64
CA LYS A 166 -13.21 -4.88 8.89
C LYS A 166 -12.97 -5.76 10.10
N GLU A 167 -13.21 -7.07 9.98
CA GLU A 167 -12.99 -8.04 11.06
C GLU A 167 -11.56 -8.05 11.54
N ILE A 168 -10.58 -7.96 10.62
CA ILE A 168 -9.16 -7.91 10.95
C ILE A 168 -8.67 -6.50 11.35
N GLY A 169 -9.56 -5.51 11.40
CA GLY A 169 -9.29 -4.16 11.89
C GLY A 169 -8.69 -3.19 10.86
N VAL A 170 -8.69 -3.54 9.57
CA VAL A 170 -8.21 -2.68 8.49
C VAL A 170 -9.14 -1.48 8.31
N THR A 171 -8.54 -0.30 8.13
CA THR A 171 -9.25 0.97 7.88
C THR A 171 -8.93 1.58 6.53
N THR A 172 -7.78 1.27 5.96
CA THR A 172 -7.31 1.85 4.70
C THR A 172 -6.72 0.76 3.81
N LEU A 173 -7.23 0.63 2.59
CA LEU A 173 -6.66 -0.26 1.59
C LEU A 173 -5.60 0.49 0.78
N GLU A 174 -4.48 -0.16 0.53
CA GLU A 174 -3.49 0.29 -0.45
C GLU A 174 -3.51 -0.64 -1.65
N PHE A 175 -3.92 -0.15 -2.81
CA PHE A 175 -3.92 -0.94 -4.04
C PHE A 175 -2.61 -0.78 -4.81
N GLN A 176 -1.99 -1.90 -5.18
CA GLN A 176 -1.03 -1.90 -6.28
C GLN A 176 -1.71 -1.35 -7.55
N PRO A 177 -0.96 -0.95 -8.61
CA PRO A 177 -1.53 -0.28 -9.76
C PRO A 177 -2.84 -0.88 -10.26
N ALA A 178 -3.92 -0.09 -10.20
CA ALA A 178 -5.26 -0.48 -10.63
C ALA A 178 -5.83 0.42 -11.76
N TYR A 179 -5.02 1.37 -12.25
CA TYR A 179 -5.26 2.05 -13.53
C TYR A 179 -4.98 1.11 -14.71
N GLU A 180 -5.43 1.44 -15.91
CA GLU A 180 -5.21 0.59 -17.09
C GLU A 180 -3.74 0.59 -17.51
N PHE A 181 -3.19 -0.58 -17.76
CA PHE A 181 -1.82 -0.80 -18.24
C PHE A 181 -1.74 -2.05 -19.12
N MET A 182 -0.67 -2.15 -19.89
CA MET A 182 -0.41 -3.32 -20.75
C MET A 182 0.29 -4.40 -19.93
N GLU A 183 -0.34 -5.57 -19.79
CA GLU A 183 0.25 -6.74 -19.14
C GLU A 183 1.34 -7.39 -19.99
N VAL A 184 1.14 -7.35 -21.30
CA VAL A 184 2.11 -7.82 -22.31
C VAL A 184 2.43 -6.62 -23.18
N PRO A 185 3.72 -6.25 -23.35
CA PRO A 185 4.10 -5.17 -24.23
C PRO A 185 3.53 -5.36 -25.62
N LEU A 186 3.09 -4.27 -26.26
CA LEU A 186 2.80 -4.29 -27.70
C LEU A 186 4.08 -4.75 -28.42
N LYS A 187 3.94 -5.64 -29.40
CA LYS A 187 5.06 -5.92 -30.31
C LYS A 187 5.39 -4.62 -31.04
N GLU A 188 6.44 -3.95 -30.61
CA GLU A 188 6.97 -2.82 -31.35
C GLU A 188 7.42 -3.29 -32.73
N GLU A 189 7.02 -2.57 -33.78
CA GLU A 189 7.76 -2.58 -35.03
C GLU A 189 9.14 -1.97 -34.74
N PRO A 190 10.23 -2.52 -35.32
CA PRO A 190 11.58 -2.14 -34.94
C PRO A 190 11.85 -0.66 -35.22
N SER A 191 11.78 0.17 -34.19
CA SER A 191 12.24 1.55 -34.23
C SER A 191 13.77 1.53 -34.17
N GLY A 192 14.42 2.02 -35.22
CA GLY A 192 15.88 1.96 -35.40
C GLY A 192 16.71 2.86 -34.49
N LYS A 193 16.39 2.99 -33.20
CA LYS A 193 17.22 3.67 -32.19
C LYS A 193 17.75 2.69 -31.15
N PRO A 194 19.07 2.71 -30.84
CA PRO A 194 19.61 1.84 -29.80
C PRO A 194 19.06 2.23 -28.42
N PRO A 195 18.66 1.27 -27.58
CA PRO A 195 18.15 1.55 -26.24
C PRO A 195 19.25 2.08 -25.32
N HIS A 196 18.87 2.96 -24.39
CA HIS A 196 19.72 3.41 -23.28
C HIS A 196 20.18 2.19 -22.44
N VAL A 197 21.32 2.30 -21.74
CA VAL A 197 21.97 1.17 -21.04
C VAL A 197 21.04 0.45 -20.03
N MET A 198 20.12 1.16 -19.40
CA MET A 198 19.11 0.55 -18.51
C MET A 198 18.00 -0.17 -19.30
N GLU A 199 17.58 0.38 -20.45
CA GLU A 199 16.68 -0.27 -21.41
C GLU A 199 17.36 -1.46 -22.10
N ALA A 200 18.67 -1.39 -22.35
CA ALA A 200 19.45 -2.51 -22.89
C ALA A 200 19.54 -3.68 -21.91
N ALA A 201 19.68 -3.41 -20.60
CA ALA A 201 19.63 -4.44 -19.56
C ALA A 201 18.22 -5.06 -19.41
N MET A 202 17.17 -4.27 -19.67
CA MET A 202 15.78 -4.75 -19.74
C MET A 202 15.45 -5.41 -21.10
N ALA A 203 16.03 -4.96 -22.22
CA ALA A 203 15.83 -5.49 -23.57
C ALA A 203 16.63 -6.77 -23.87
N ALA A 204 17.63 -7.13 -23.07
CA ALA A 204 18.37 -8.40 -23.18
C ALA A 204 17.57 -9.63 -22.69
N ARG A 205 16.28 -9.48 -22.41
CA ARG A 205 15.40 -10.55 -21.94
C ARG A 205 14.89 -11.41 -23.09
N PRO A 206 14.81 -12.75 -22.93
CA PRO A 206 14.24 -13.61 -23.96
C PRO A 206 12.80 -13.22 -24.25
N ALA A 207 12.46 -12.90 -25.47
CA ALA A 207 11.10 -12.63 -25.92
C ALA A 207 10.21 -13.87 -25.63
N GLY A 208 9.32 -13.79 -24.62
CA GLY A 208 8.35 -14.85 -24.38
C GLY A 208 7.75 -15.00 -23.01
N LYS A 209 8.25 -14.33 -21.96
CA LYS A 209 7.73 -14.50 -20.57
C LYS A 209 7.50 -13.21 -19.79
N GLU A 210 7.48 -12.06 -20.41
CA GLU A 210 7.36 -10.79 -19.69
C GLU A 210 5.90 -10.38 -19.46
N LEU A 211 5.26 -11.02 -18.50
CA LEU A 211 3.99 -10.53 -17.99
C LEU A 211 4.27 -9.38 -17.00
N ASN A 212 3.78 -8.18 -17.29
CA ASN A 212 3.73 -7.07 -16.34
C ASN A 212 2.54 -7.32 -15.38
N TYR A 213 2.76 -8.15 -14.36
CA TYR A 213 1.70 -8.51 -13.42
C TYR A 213 1.39 -7.37 -12.44
N TRP A 214 2.41 -6.66 -11.96
CA TRP A 214 2.23 -5.59 -10.99
C TRP A 214 1.75 -4.26 -11.56
N GLY A 215 2.05 -3.95 -12.83
CA GLY A 215 1.63 -2.70 -13.46
C GLY A 215 2.59 -1.52 -13.29
N TYR A 216 3.82 -1.69 -12.76
CA TYR A 216 4.79 -0.60 -12.61
C TYR A 216 5.52 -0.30 -13.93
N LYS A 217 4.74 0.07 -14.94
CA LYS A 217 5.16 0.62 -16.23
C LYS A 217 4.24 1.77 -16.59
N ARG A 218 4.57 2.54 -17.64
CA ARG A 218 3.67 3.57 -18.18
C ARG A 218 2.29 2.97 -18.47
N GLY A 219 1.25 3.62 -17.97
CA GLY A 219 -0.15 3.19 -18.10
C GLY A 219 -1.01 4.21 -18.84
N TYR A 220 -2.27 3.84 -19.01
CA TYR A 220 -3.38 4.70 -19.41
C TYR A 220 -4.07 5.19 -18.14
N TYR A 221 -3.49 6.22 -17.54
CA TYR A 221 -3.74 6.61 -16.15
C TYR A 221 -5.14 7.12 -15.85
N TYR A 222 -5.97 7.42 -16.86
CA TYR A 222 -7.32 7.98 -16.66
C TYR A 222 -8.42 6.91 -16.64
N ALA A 223 -8.10 5.65 -16.68
CA ALA A 223 -9.07 4.56 -16.65
C ALA A 223 -8.73 3.50 -15.59
N PRO A 224 -9.71 2.99 -14.85
CA PRO A 224 -9.55 1.76 -14.07
C PRO A 224 -9.25 0.59 -14.99
N LYS A 225 -8.45 -0.37 -14.50
CA LYS A 225 -8.04 -1.51 -15.29
C LYS A 225 -9.21 -2.40 -15.70
N ALA A 226 -9.50 -2.46 -17.00
CA ALA A 226 -10.63 -3.21 -17.55
C ALA A 226 -10.59 -4.71 -17.21
N ALA A 227 -9.38 -5.30 -17.13
CA ALA A 227 -9.21 -6.71 -16.77
C ALA A 227 -9.47 -7.02 -15.27
N TYR A 228 -9.56 -5.98 -14.41
CA TYR A 228 -9.94 -6.11 -13.00
C TYR A 228 -11.46 -5.92 -12.77
N ALA A 229 -12.25 -5.76 -13.81
CA ALA A 229 -13.69 -5.70 -13.69
C ALA A 229 -14.34 -7.07 -13.99
N ALA A 230 -15.40 -7.40 -13.30
CA ALA A 230 -16.26 -8.54 -13.58
C ALA A 230 -17.21 -8.24 -14.76
N SER A 231 -17.64 -6.99 -14.87
CA SER A 231 -18.52 -6.47 -15.90
C SER A 231 -17.74 -5.86 -17.09
N ARG A 232 -18.48 -5.28 -18.05
CA ARG A 232 -17.89 -4.45 -19.13
C ARG A 232 -17.73 -2.98 -18.76
N ASP A 233 -18.22 -2.59 -17.59
CA ASP A 233 -18.13 -1.25 -17.02
C ASP A 233 -17.15 -1.22 -15.85
N ALA A 234 -15.87 -1.14 -16.18
CA ALA A 234 -14.81 -1.08 -15.16
C ALA A 234 -14.88 0.20 -14.31
N ALA A 235 -15.30 1.31 -14.91
CA ALA A 235 -15.45 2.58 -14.23
C ALA A 235 -16.57 2.53 -13.19
N GLY A 236 -17.75 2.04 -13.57
CA GLY A 236 -18.86 1.86 -12.63
C GLY A 236 -18.55 0.87 -11.52
N GLU A 237 -17.92 -0.29 -11.85
CA GLU A 237 -17.55 -1.29 -10.84
C GLU A 237 -16.52 -0.75 -9.83
N PHE A 238 -15.55 0.06 -10.30
CA PHE A 238 -14.58 0.71 -9.41
C PHE A 238 -15.27 1.72 -8.48
N ARG A 239 -16.15 2.59 -9.00
CA ARG A 239 -16.93 3.56 -8.20
C ARG A 239 -17.80 2.85 -7.15
N GLU A 240 -18.49 1.77 -7.53
CA GLU A 240 -19.27 0.94 -6.63
C GLU A 240 -18.44 0.33 -5.48
N MET A 241 -17.20 -0.06 -5.77
CA MET A 241 -16.30 -0.57 -4.75
C MET A 241 -15.88 0.56 -3.79
N VAL A 242 -15.46 1.74 -4.30
CA VAL A 242 -15.07 2.87 -3.46
C VAL A 242 -16.22 3.33 -2.58
N LYS A 243 -17.41 3.51 -3.15
CA LYS A 243 -18.63 3.84 -2.40
C LYS A 243 -18.91 2.83 -1.28
N ALA A 244 -18.71 1.53 -1.55
CA ALA A 244 -18.87 0.50 -0.54
C ALA A 244 -17.79 0.55 0.56
N LEU A 245 -16.54 0.91 0.23
CA LEU A 245 -15.48 1.14 1.21
C LEU A 245 -15.84 2.30 2.13
N HIS A 246 -16.19 3.47 1.59
CA HIS A 246 -16.60 4.65 2.35
C HIS A 246 -17.81 4.36 3.25
N GLY A 247 -18.86 3.71 2.73
CA GLY A 247 -20.02 3.28 3.50
C GLY A 247 -19.71 2.32 4.65
N ASN A 248 -18.51 1.73 4.65
CA ASN A 248 -17.98 0.91 5.74
C ASN A 248 -16.91 1.63 6.59
N GLY A 249 -16.68 2.93 6.38
CA GLY A 249 -15.69 3.72 7.10
C GLY A 249 -14.25 3.33 6.74
N MET A 250 -14.00 2.94 5.49
CA MET A 250 -12.68 2.54 4.98
C MET A 250 -12.25 3.47 3.86
N GLU A 251 -10.95 3.73 3.75
CA GLU A 251 -10.31 4.53 2.72
C GLU A 251 -9.63 3.67 1.66
N LEU A 252 -9.45 4.25 0.46
CA LEU A 252 -8.65 3.69 -0.62
C LEU A 252 -7.47 4.60 -0.96
N VAL A 253 -6.26 4.09 -0.80
CA VAL A 253 -5.01 4.65 -1.33
C VAL A 253 -4.60 3.83 -2.55
N MET A 254 -4.22 4.49 -3.65
CA MET A 254 -3.76 3.81 -4.86
C MET A 254 -2.29 4.09 -5.14
N GLN A 255 -1.55 3.06 -5.49
CA GLN A 255 -0.18 3.21 -5.99
C GLN A 255 -0.19 3.69 -7.43
N PHE A 256 0.53 4.77 -7.70
CA PHE A 256 0.77 5.28 -9.05
C PHE A 256 2.26 5.29 -9.34
N TYR A 257 2.64 4.60 -10.40
CA TYR A 257 4.00 4.63 -10.92
C TYR A 257 4.09 5.54 -12.15
N PHE A 258 4.90 6.60 -12.05
CA PHE A 258 5.12 7.54 -13.13
C PHE A 258 6.58 7.45 -13.60
N PRO A 259 6.85 6.91 -14.80
CA PRO A 259 8.16 6.99 -15.39
C PRO A 259 8.48 8.45 -15.79
N LYS A 260 9.76 8.77 -15.95
CA LYS A 260 10.30 10.13 -16.19
C LYS A 260 9.65 10.89 -17.36
N GLU A 261 9.10 10.17 -18.33
CA GLU A 261 8.46 10.75 -19.52
C GLU A 261 7.09 11.39 -19.22
N VAL A 262 6.46 11.07 -18.09
CA VAL A 262 5.19 11.67 -17.69
C VAL A 262 5.45 13.07 -17.14
N LYS A 263 4.81 14.06 -17.76
CA LYS A 263 5.02 15.46 -17.38
C LYS A 263 4.46 15.77 -15.99
N ARG A 264 5.16 16.57 -15.21
CA ARG A 264 4.74 16.99 -13.85
C ARG A 264 3.30 17.53 -13.80
N ARG A 265 2.92 18.35 -14.79
CA ARG A 265 1.53 18.86 -14.91
C ARG A 265 0.53 17.74 -15.14
N GLU A 266 0.88 16.74 -15.95
CA GLU A 266 0.02 15.60 -16.25
C GLU A 266 -0.19 14.72 -15.01
N ILE A 267 0.84 14.55 -14.18
CA ILE A 267 0.73 13.85 -12.89
C ILE A 267 -0.34 14.50 -12.01
N LEU A 268 -0.30 15.83 -11.86
CA LEU A 268 -1.32 16.56 -11.10
C LEU A 268 -2.73 16.37 -11.69
N GLU A 269 -2.88 16.53 -13.00
CA GLU A 269 -4.16 16.33 -13.70
C GLU A 269 -4.72 14.92 -13.49
N ILE A 270 -3.86 13.88 -13.51
CA ILE A 270 -4.23 12.48 -13.23
C ILE A 270 -4.74 12.33 -11.80
N LEU A 271 -4.00 12.79 -10.80
CA LEU A 271 -4.38 12.60 -9.40
C LEU A 271 -5.66 13.36 -9.06
N CYS A 272 -5.79 14.61 -9.49
CA CYS A 272 -7.04 15.38 -9.35
C CYS A 272 -8.23 14.67 -10.01
N PHE A 273 -8.04 14.08 -11.20
CA PHE A 273 -9.08 13.30 -11.87
C PHE A 273 -9.56 12.11 -11.03
N TRP A 274 -8.65 11.36 -10.41
CA TRP A 274 -9.03 10.22 -9.58
C TRP A 274 -9.74 10.63 -8.27
N VAL A 275 -9.37 11.76 -7.69
CA VAL A 275 -10.09 12.31 -6.53
C VAL A 275 -11.50 12.74 -6.92
N LEU A 276 -11.63 13.51 -8.02
CA LEU A 276 -12.91 14.11 -8.41
C LEU A 276 -13.88 13.10 -9.04
N GLU A 277 -13.36 12.09 -9.75
CA GLU A 277 -14.17 11.17 -10.54
C GLU A 277 -14.43 9.84 -9.82
N TYR A 278 -13.44 9.38 -9.05
CA TYR A 278 -13.47 8.07 -8.40
C TYR A 278 -13.43 8.12 -6.88
N HIS A 279 -13.41 9.31 -6.30
CA HIS A 279 -13.36 9.55 -4.85
C HIS A 279 -12.24 8.77 -4.14
N VAL A 280 -11.07 8.67 -4.77
CA VAL A 280 -9.90 8.01 -4.16
C VAL A 280 -9.36 8.88 -3.02
N ASP A 281 -9.13 8.28 -1.84
CA ASP A 281 -8.72 8.98 -0.61
C ASP A 281 -7.24 9.31 -0.56
N GLY A 282 -6.43 8.62 -1.36
CA GLY A 282 -4.99 8.87 -1.34
C GLY A 282 -4.21 8.17 -2.44
N PHE A 283 -2.94 8.56 -2.53
CA PHE A 283 -2.00 8.04 -3.52
C PHE A 283 -0.67 7.70 -2.87
N HIS A 284 -0.13 6.53 -3.18
CA HIS A 284 1.27 6.21 -2.96
C HIS A 284 2.04 6.50 -4.26
N LEU A 285 2.89 7.49 -4.21
CA LEU A 285 3.58 8.05 -5.37
C LEU A 285 4.91 7.32 -5.60
N LEU A 286 5.02 6.66 -6.74
CA LEU A 286 6.18 5.89 -7.16
C LEU A 286 6.69 6.38 -8.51
N GLY A 287 7.98 6.36 -8.73
CA GLY A 287 8.59 6.76 -10.00
C GLY A 287 9.77 7.70 -9.83
N GLU A 288 10.18 8.33 -10.96
CA GLU A 288 11.32 9.22 -11.02
C GLU A 288 10.86 10.68 -11.20
N ASP A 289 11.60 11.63 -10.60
CA ASP A 289 11.37 13.08 -10.76
C ASP A 289 9.94 13.54 -10.43
N LEU A 290 9.34 12.95 -9.39
CA LEU A 290 7.98 13.27 -8.95
C LEU A 290 7.92 14.67 -8.33
N PRO A 291 6.93 15.52 -8.70
CA PRO A 291 6.77 16.86 -8.15
C PRO A 291 6.01 16.85 -6.82
N VAL A 292 6.49 16.06 -5.83
CA VAL A 292 5.75 15.77 -4.59
C VAL A 292 5.35 17.02 -3.81
N ASP A 293 6.20 18.05 -3.77
CA ASP A 293 5.89 19.32 -3.09
C ASP A 293 4.80 20.11 -3.81
N MET A 294 4.78 20.07 -5.15
CA MET A 294 3.72 20.70 -5.95
C MET A 294 2.38 19.99 -5.72
N LEU A 295 2.39 18.66 -5.70
CA LEU A 295 1.19 17.84 -5.47
C LEU A 295 0.63 18.07 -4.06
N ALA A 296 1.49 18.11 -3.05
CA ALA A 296 1.08 18.31 -1.67
C ALA A 296 0.54 19.72 -1.37
N ARG A 297 0.81 20.71 -2.24
CA ARG A 297 0.29 22.08 -2.12
C ARG A 297 -0.94 22.35 -2.98
N ASP A 298 -1.40 21.37 -3.74
CA ASP A 298 -2.55 21.55 -4.60
C ASP A 298 -3.86 21.56 -3.80
N ASP A 299 -4.75 22.50 -4.09
CA ASP A 299 -5.98 22.71 -3.35
C ASP A 299 -6.98 21.54 -3.47
N VAL A 300 -6.98 20.82 -4.60
CA VAL A 300 -7.84 19.62 -4.78
C VAL A 300 -7.31 18.45 -3.97
N LEU A 301 -5.99 18.36 -3.82
CA LEU A 301 -5.31 17.28 -3.08
C LEU A 301 -5.11 17.60 -1.58
N ALA A 302 -5.57 18.74 -1.07
CA ALA A 302 -5.31 19.22 0.29
C ALA A 302 -5.79 18.27 1.41
N ASP A 303 -6.85 17.49 1.15
CA ASP A 303 -7.39 16.48 2.07
C ASP A 303 -7.11 15.04 1.60
N THR A 304 -6.30 14.86 0.55
CA THR A 304 -5.96 13.57 -0.07
C THR A 304 -4.65 13.04 0.50
N LYS A 305 -4.63 11.81 1.01
CA LYS A 305 -3.40 11.20 1.52
C LYS A 305 -2.36 11.02 0.43
N LEU A 306 -1.15 11.54 0.65
CA LEU A 306 -0.01 11.36 -0.25
C LEU A 306 1.10 10.61 0.49
N TRP A 307 1.43 9.43 0.02
CA TRP A 307 2.51 8.60 0.56
C TRP A 307 3.70 8.61 -0.38
N HIS A 308 4.89 8.85 0.15
CA HIS A 308 6.15 8.84 -0.59
C HIS A 308 7.32 8.63 0.38
N TYR A 309 8.50 8.35 -0.12
CA TYR A 309 9.70 8.10 0.70
C TYR A 309 10.22 9.33 1.46
N GLY A 310 9.81 10.52 1.11
CA GLY A 310 10.15 11.75 1.84
C GLY A 310 9.46 12.99 1.29
N PHE A 311 9.19 13.94 2.19
CA PHE A 311 8.58 15.24 1.90
C PHE A 311 9.33 16.34 2.65
N ASP A 312 9.47 17.52 2.04
CA ASP A 312 9.80 18.75 2.76
C ASP A 312 8.54 19.30 3.46
N ALA A 313 8.20 18.70 4.60
CA ALA A 313 6.99 19.06 5.34
C ALA A 313 7.00 20.53 5.83
N ASP A 314 8.17 21.08 6.15
CA ASP A 314 8.31 22.50 6.53
C ASP A 314 8.11 23.44 5.34
N GLY A 315 8.55 23.04 4.16
CA GLY A 315 8.28 23.78 2.93
C GLY A 315 6.83 23.70 2.50
N ILE A 316 6.16 22.55 2.69
CA ILE A 316 4.77 22.32 2.29
C ILE A 316 3.78 23.10 3.18
N TYR A 317 3.93 23.01 4.50
CA TYR A 317 2.95 23.56 5.47
C TYR A 317 3.37 24.88 6.13
N GLU A 318 4.42 25.52 5.64
CA GLU A 318 5.09 26.64 6.32
C GLU A 318 5.67 26.26 7.71
N ARG A 319 6.89 26.70 8.00
CA ARG A 319 7.72 26.20 9.11
C ARG A 319 7.05 26.24 10.48
N ASN A 320 6.24 27.26 10.74
CA ASN A 320 5.63 27.49 12.06
C ASN A 320 4.13 27.14 12.12
N GLN A 321 3.56 26.54 11.06
CA GLN A 321 2.15 26.17 11.02
C GLN A 321 2.00 24.66 11.16
N GLN A 322 1.00 24.23 11.94
CA GLN A 322 0.55 22.86 11.98
C GLN A 322 -0.61 22.71 10.98
N PRO A 323 -0.57 21.72 10.07
CA PRO A 323 -1.68 21.48 9.17
C PRO A 323 -2.92 21.09 9.97
N ARG A 324 -4.09 21.56 9.53
CA ARG A 324 -5.37 21.13 10.12
C ARG A 324 -5.58 19.62 9.90
N TYR A 325 -5.14 19.13 8.75
CA TYR A 325 -5.13 17.72 8.38
C TYR A 325 -3.79 17.40 7.73
N PRO A 326 -2.86 16.71 8.44
CA PRO A 326 -1.61 16.28 7.83
C PRO A 326 -1.93 15.16 6.83
N HIS A 327 -1.88 15.50 5.53
CA HIS A 327 -2.23 14.57 4.46
C HIS A 327 -1.03 13.83 3.85
N ILE A 328 0.19 14.28 4.10
CA ILE A 328 1.42 13.61 3.65
C ILE A 328 1.90 12.57 4.66
N ALA A 329 2.50 11.48 4.19
CA ALA A 329 3.17 10.50 5.04
C ALA A 329 4.42 9.92 4.38
N GLU A 330 5.46 9.71 5.20
CA GLU A 330 6.67 9.00 4.79
C GLU A 330 6.41 7.49 4.74
N TYR A 331 6.75 6.86 3.62
CA TYR A 331 6.78 5.42 3.50
C TYR A 331 8.16 4.94 3.96
N ASN A 332 8.23 4.38 5.20
CA ASN A 332 9.48 4.35 5.98
C ASN A 332 10.32 3.08 5.75
N ASP A 333 11.21 3.12 4.75
CA ASP A 333 12.15 2.04 4.45
C ASP A 333 13.19 1.82 5.57
N ALA A 334 13.59 2.87 6.30
CA ALA A 334 14.54 2.71 7.40
C ALA A 334 13.96 1.83 8.51
N TRP A 335 12.68 2.04 8.85
CA TRP A 335 11.94 1.20 9.77
C TRP A 335 11.90 -0.28 9.31
N TYR A 336 11.61 -0.49 8.03
CA TYR A 336 11.56 -1.82 7.41
C TYR A 336 12.86 -2.62 7.60
N TYR A 337 14.01 -2.01 7.30
CA TYR A 337 15.30 -2.70 7.43
C TYR A 337 15.71 -2.88 8.89
N ASP A 338 15.58 -1.86 9.73
CA ASP A 338 16.05 -1.90 11.11
C ASP A 338 15.22 -2.88 11.96
N MET A 339 13.90 -2.94 11.77
CA MET A 339 13.06 -3.89 12.49
C MET A 339 13.27 -5.33 12.05
N ARG A 340 13.56 -5.59 10.78
CA ARG A 340 13.95 -6.93 10.30
C ARG A 340 15.27 -7.39 10.91
N ARG A 341 16.26 -6.50 10.97
CA ARG A 341 17.54 -6.78 11.60
C ARG A 341 17.39 -7.06 13.09
N PHE A 342 16.57 -6.29 13.78
CA PHE A 342 16.25 -6.55 15.19
C PHE A 342 15.52 -7.87 15.38
N LEU A 343 14.49 -8.16 14.59
CA LEU A 343 13.74 -9.42 14.61
C LEU A 343 14.66 -10.64 14.41
N LYS A 344 15.61 -10.53 13.49
CA LYS A 344 16.65 -11.53 13.24
C LYS A 344 17.61 -11.67 14.43
N GLY A 345 17.77 -10.62 15.25
CA GLY A 345 18.66 -10.57 16.41
C GLY A 345 20.06 -10.09 16.06
N ASP A 346 20.20 -9.20 15.09
CA ASP A 346 21.46 -8.50 14.84
C ASP A 346 21.84 -7.63 16.06
N GLY A 347 23.14 -7.43 16.27
CA GLY A 347 23.64 -6.57 17.34
C GLY A 347 23.50 -5.07 17.02
N ASN A 348 23.61 -4.23 18.02
CA ASN A 348 23.60 -2.77 17.91
C ASN A 348 22.32 -2.18 17.28
N MET A 349 21.16 -2.85 17.46
CA MET A 349 19.89 -2.40 16.88
C MET A 349 19.00 -1.62 17.85
N LEU A 350 19.23 -1.71 19.18
CA LEU A 350 18.30 -1.13 20.16
C LEU A 350 18.11 0.37 20.02
N GLY A 351 19.16 1.14 19.72
CA GLY A 351 19.03 2.59 19.49
C GLY A 351 18.06 2.92 18.35
N SER A 352 18.22 2.28 17.20
CA SER A 352 17.31 2.42 16.05
C SER A 352 15.90 1.96 16.38
N VAL A 353 15.76 0.81 17.06
CA VAL A 353 14.45 0.26 17.45
C VAL A 353 13.70 1.23 18.36
N LEU A 354 14.34 1.74 19.42
CA LEU A 354 13.71 2.68 20.34
C LEU A 354 13.33 4.00 19.67
N TYR A 355 14.19 4.49 18.77
CA TYR A 355 13.86 5.63 17.93
C TYR A 355 12.61 5.36 17.09
N HIS A 356 12.60 4.28 16.31
CA HIS A 356 11.52 3.95 15.38
C HIS A 356 10.21 3.57 16.08
N MET A 357 10.26 2.97 17.27
CA MET A 357 9.05 2.64 18.04
C MET A 357 8.31 3.89 18.52
N ARG A 358 9.01 5.00 18.68
CA ARG A 358 8.48 6.26 19.22
C ARG A 358 8.26 7.33 18.15
N HIS A 359 9.16 7.39 17.15
CA HIS A 359 9.24 8.54 16.24
C HIS A 359 7.97 8.71 15.40
N ILE A 360 7.42 9.93 15.47
CA ILE A 360 6.32 10.42 14.62
C ILE A 360 6.78 11.77 14.04
N PRO A 361 6.83 11.93 12.71
CA PRO A 361 7.13 13.20 12.09
C PRO A 361 6.14 14.28 12.52
N GLN A 362 6.61 15.50 12.77
CA GLN A 362 5.76 16.56 13.38
C GLN A 362 4.56 16.98 12.53
N LYS A 363 4.68 16.91 11.22
CA LYS A 363 3.67 17.42 10.25
C LYS A 363 3.24 16.37 9.22
N ALA A 364 3.71 15.17 9.35
CA ALA A 364 3.44 14.09 8.42
C ALA A 364 3.09 12.81 9.18
N GLY A 365 2.42 11.86 8.54
CA GLY A 365 2.37 10.48 8.99
C GLY A 365 3.68 9.75 8.67
N ALA A 366 3.84 8.56 9.26
CA ALA A 366 4.85 7.60 8.85
C ALA A 366 4.21 6.22 8.71
N VAL A 367 4.37 5.58 7.57
CA VAL A 367 3.85 4.24 7.29
C VAL A 367 4.93 3.23 7.60
N HIS A 368 4.66 2.36 8.57
CA HIS A 368 5.56 1.32 9.06
C HIS A 368 5.13 -0.06 8.57
N TYR A 369 6.03 -0.79 7.95
CA TYR A 369 5.77 -2.12 7.42
C TYR A 369 7.00 -3.00 7.53
N ILE A 370 6.80 -4.31 7.76
CA ILE A 370 7.88 -5.29 7.87
C ILE A 370 7.96 -6.21 6.64
N SER A 371 6.89 -6.23 5.85
CA SER A 371 6.72 -6.96 4.59
C SER A 371 5.88 -6.14 3.64
N ASN A 372 6.09 -6.31 2.34
CA ASN A 372 5.36 -5.59 1.31
C ASN A 372 5.36 -6.40 0.01
N TYR A 373 4.76 -5.86 -1.08
CA TYR A 373 4.75 -6.45 -2.42
C TYR A 373 6.16 -6.67 -2.99
N PHE A 374 7.13 -5.83 -2.61
CA PHE A 374 8.55 -6.03 -2.90
C PHE A 374 9.26 -6.64 -1.68
N GLY A 375 10.17 -7.56 -1.90
CA GLY A 375 10.82 -8.31 -0.83
C GLY A 375 10.00 -9.53 -0.38
N PHE A 376 10.42 -10.15 0.71
CA PHE A 376 9.74 -11.32 1.26
C PHE A 376 8.43 -10.96 1.94
N THR A 377 7.40 -11.82 1.80
CA THR A 377 6.23 -11.85 2.70
C THR A 377 6.67 -12.12 4.13
N LEU A 378 5.79 -11.91 5.10
CA LEU A 378 6.11 -12.17 6.51
C LEU A 378 6.51 -13.64 6.76
N ALA A 379 5.84 -14.59 6.12
CA ALA A 379 6.18 -16.00 6.24
C ALA A 379 7.53 -16.34 5.58
N ASP A 380 7.82 -15.74 4.43
CA ASP A 380 9.08 -15.95 3.72
C ASP A 380 10.26 -15.29 4.43
N LEU A 381 10.06 -14.14 5.07
CA LEU A 381 11.05 -13.44 5.90
C LEU A 381 11.65 -14.33 6.99
N VAL A 382 10.86 -15.24 7.55
CA VAL A 382 11.28 -16.15 8.61
C VAL A 382 11.54 -17.58 8.12
N SER A 383 11.51 -17.78 6.79
CA SER A 383 11.65 -19.11 6.18
C SER A 383 12.78 -19.23 5.18
N TYR A 384 13.31 -18.11 4.68
CA TYR A 384 14.32 -18.09 3.63
C TYR A 384 15.47 -17.14 3.98
N ASP A 385 16.70 -17.61 3.84
CA ASP A 385 17.89 -16.75 3.89
C ASP A 385 18.20 -16.17 2.51
N TYR A 386 17.85 -16.90 1.45
CA TYR A 386 18.12 -16.53 0.07
C TYR A 386 16.83 -16.38 -0.73
N LYS A 387 16.85 -15.50 -1.75
CA LYS A 387 15.73 -15.36 -2.68
C LYS A 387 15.67 -16.55 -3.64
N HIS A 388 14.46 -16.91 -4.04
CA HIS A 388 14.15 -17.99 -5.00
C HIS A 388 13.27 -17.45 -6.13
N ASN A 389 13.88 -16.62 -7.01
CA ASN A 389 13.22 -15.96 -8.13
C ASN A 389 13.42 -16.70 -9.48
N GLU A 390 13.87 -17.95 -9.47
CA GLU A 390 14.20 -18.71 -10.68
C GLU A 390 13.02 -18.79 -11.66
N GLU A 391 11.78 -18.89 -11.13
CA GLU A 391 10.56 -18.95 -11.94
C GLU A 391 10.26 -17.66 -12.70
N ASN A 392 10.90 -16.51 -12.31
CA ASN A 392 10.78 -15.25 -13.05
C ASN A 392 11.53 -15.27 -14.39
N GLY A 393 12.42 -16.26 -14.61
CA GLY A 393 13.14 -16.44 -15.85
C GLY A 393 14.38 -15.56 -16.02
N GLU A 394 14.82 -14.88 -14.96
CA GLU A 394 16.00 -13.98 -14.94
C GLU A 394 17.24 -14.64 -14.31
N GLY A 395 17.20 -15.94 -14.05
CA GLY A 395 18.29 -16.68 -13.43
C GLY A 395 18.57 -16.21 -11.98
N ASN A 396 17.51 -15.86 -11.25
CA ASN A 396 17.58 -15.38 -9.86
C ASN A 396 18.40 -14.10 -9.65
N ARG A 397 18.55 -13.26 -10.69
CA ARG A 397 19.32 -11.99 -10.61
C ARG A 397 18.46 -10.79 -10.22
N ASP A 398 17.16 -10.90 -10.40
CA ASP A 398 16.14 -9.89 -10.06
C ASP A 398 15.83 -9.90 -8.57
N GLY A 399 15.23 -8.82 -8.07
CA GLY A 399 14.93 -8.64 -6.66
C GLY A 399 16.18 -8.39 -5.79
N SER A 400 15.95 -8.01 -4.54
CA SER A 400 17.03 -7.68 -3.60
C SER A 400 17.73 -8.93 -3.05
N ASP A 401 19.05 -8.91 -2.96
CA ASP A 401 19.83 -9.88 -2.19
C ASP A 401 19.86 -9.53 -0.69
N TYR A 402 19.55 -8.28 -0.34
CA TYR A 402 19.56 -7.79 1.04
C TYR A 402 18.15 -7.82 1.63
N ASN A 403 17.73 -8.98 2.12
CA ASN A 403 16.38 -9.18 2.66
C ASN A 403 16.29 -9.01 4.18
N CYS A 404 17.40 -9.00 4.91
CA CYS A 404 17.43 -9.03 6.38
C CYS A 404 16.59 -10.18 6.97
N SER A 405 16.50 -11.29 6.27
CA SER A 405 15.70 -12.46 6.60
C SER A 405 16.49 -13.48 7.41
N TRP A 406 15.78 -14.43 7.98
CA TRP A 406 16.37 -15.58 8.68
C TRP A 406 15.47 -16.81 8.53
N ASN A 407 16.01 -17.92 8.01
CA ASN A 407 15.28 -19.16 7.78
C ASN A 407 14.90 -19.92 9.07
N CYS A 408 15.28 -19.42 10.24
CA CYS A 408 15.07 -20.06 11.56
C CYS A 408 15.70 -21.47 11.68
N GLY A 409 16.72 -21.77 10.86
CA GLY A 409 17.50 -23.02 10.92
C GLY A 409 17.09 -24.09 9.91
N ASP A 410 16.26 -23.75 8.92
CA ASP A 410 15.92 -24.64 7.80
C ASP A 410 15.43 -23.81 6.61
N GLU A 411 15.98 -24.01 5.41
CA GLU A 411 15.63 -23.20 4.24
C GLU A 411 14.31 -23.67 3.63
N GLY A 412 13.34 -22.75 3.48
CA GLY A 412 12.04 -23.04 2.88
C GLY A 412 11.12 -23.92 3.74
N ALA A 413 10.31 -24.75 3.07
CA ALA A 413 9.32 -25.58 3.76
C ALA A 413 9.97 -26.65 4.63
N THR A 414 9.51 -26.83 5.87
CA THR A 414 10.08 -27.78 6.82
C THR A 414 9.03 -28.58 7.57
N ARG A 415 9.38 -29.81 7.97
CA ARG A 415 8.60 -30.65 8.88
C ARG A 415 9.12 -30.61 10.32
N ARG A 416 10.26 -29.96 10.58
CA ARG A 416 10.85 -29.84 11.92
C ARG A 416 9.96 -28.96 12.80
N ARG A 417 9.39 -29.57 13.85
CA ARG A 417 8.44 -28.92 14.76
C ARG A 417 9.03 -27.67 15.41
N SER A 418 10.24 -27.76 15.95
CA SER A 418 10.93 -26.65 16.62
C SER A 418 11.15 -25.43 15.69
N VAL A 419 11.47 -25.67 14.41
CA VAL A 419 11.63 -24.60 13.42
C VAL A 419 10.29 -23.94 13.10
N ARG A 420 9.23 -24.74 12.94
CA ARG A 420 7.89 -24.23 12.69
C ARG A 420 7.35 -23.37 13.84
N GLU A 421 7.55 -23.82 15.08
CA GLU A 421 7.18 -23.09 16.29
C GLU A 421 7.97 -21.77 16.40
N LEU A 422 9.27 -21.79 16.11
CA LEU A 422 10.10 -20.59 16.10
C LEU A 422 9.66 -19.60 15.00
N ARG A 423 9.35 -20.07 13.79
CA ARG A 423 8.83 -19.24 12.69
C ARG A 423 7.51 -18.59 13.08
N LEU A 424 6.58 -19.34 13.67
CA LEU A 424 5.30 -18.79 14.14
C LEU A 424 5.52 -17.70 15.19
N ARG A 425 6.43 -17.93 16.14
CA ARG A 425 6.81 -16.94 17.15
C ARG A 425 7.40 -15.68 16.51
N GLN A 426 8.32 -15.83 15.55
CA GLN A 426 8.92 -14.69 14.85
C GLN A 426 7.91 -13.90 14.02
N MET A 427 6.93 -14.55 13.39
CA MET A 427 5.83 -13.85 12.72
C MET A 427 4.98 -13.06 13.73
N LYS A 428 4.66 -13.63 14.89
CA LYS A 428 3.96 -12.91 15.96
C LYS A 428 4.78 -11.75 16.51
N ASN A 429 6.10 -11.90 16.68
CA ASN A 429 7.00 -10.81 17.06
C ASN A 429 6.97 -9.66 16.04
N ALA A 430 7.02 -9.99 14.76
CA ALA A 430 6.93 -9.01 13.69
C ALA A 430 5.61 -8.23 13.71
N MET A 431 4.48 -8.92 13.93
CA MET A 431 3.18 -8.28 14.10
C MET A 431 3.15 -7.32 15.30
N CYS A 432 3.79 -7.72 16.42
CA CYS A 432 3.94 -6.84 17.58
C CYS A 432 4.75 -5.59 17.24
N LEU A 433 5.88 -5.70 16.53
CA LEU A 433 6.69 -4.56 16.13
C LEU A 433 5.89 -3.58 15.27
N VAL A 434 5.10 -4.08 14.31
CA VAL A 434 4.27 -3.24 13.42
C VAL A 434 3.12 -2.58 14.18
N LEU A 435 2.31 -3.35 14.91
CA LEU A 435 1.08 -2.85 15.53
C LEU A 435 1.29 -2.10 16.85
N LEU A 436 2.41 -2.30 17.54
CA LEU A 436 2.70 -1.64 18.80
C LEU A 436 3.65 -0.44 18.65
N SER A 437 4.18 -0.18 17.45
CA SER A 437 4.86 1.08 17.14
C SER A 437 3.85 2.23 17.01
N GLN A 438 4.28 3.45 17.27
CA GLN A 438 3.39 4.60 17.39
C GLN A 438 2.97 5.26 16.07
N SER A 439 3.45 4.77 14.95
CA SER A 439 3.09 5.27 13.62
C SER A 439 2.01 4.42 12.95
N THR A 440 1.72 4.69 11.68
CA THR A 440 0.70 3.99 10.90
C THR A 440 1.17 2.60 10.50
N PRO A 441 0.58 1.52 11.00
CA PRO A 441 0.93 0.16 10.60
C PRO A 441 0.40 -0.16 9.21
N LEU A 442 1.21 -0.85 8.41
CA LEU A 442 0.82 -1.44 7.13
C LEU A 442 1.18 -2.93 7.11
N ILE A 443 0.28 -3.75 6.61
CA ILE A 443 0.46 -5.19 6.38
C ILE A 443 0.24 -5.52 4.90
N PHE A 444 1.00 -6.47 4.38
CA PHE A 444 0.80 -7.01 3.04
C PHE A 444 -0.22 -8.14 3.05
N MET A 445 -1.02 -8.26 1.99
CA MET A 445 -2.13 -9.23 1.88
C MET A 445 -1.71 -10.66 2.24
N GLY A 446 -2.41 -11.22 3.24
CA GLY A 446 -2.23 -12.59 3.69
C GLY A 446 -1.13 -12.80 4.73
N ASP A 447 -0.36 -11.80 5.09
CA ASP A 447 0.65 -11.90 6.15
C ASP A 447 0.00 -12.21 7.50
N GLU A 448 -1.23 -11.74 7.72
CA GLU A 448 -2.02 -12.00 8.93
C GLU A 448 -2.36 -13.49 9.15
N PHE A 449 -2.18 -14.31 8.12
CA PHE A 449 -2.29 -15.77 8.22
C PHE A 449 -1.13 -16.53 7.54
N GLY A 450 0.02 -15.86 7.37
CA GLY A 450 1.26 -16.50 6.93
C GLY A 450 1.29 -16.90 5.46
N ASN A 451 0.87 -16.01 4.57
CA ASN A 451 1.00 -16.16 3.13
C ASN A 451 2.48 -16.25 2.72
N SER A 452 2.81 -17.17 1.83
CA SER A 452 4.16 -17.38 1.30
C SER A 452 4.16 -17.29 -0.22
N GLN A 453 5.14 -16.59 -0.76
CA GLN A 453 5.48 -16.54 -2.18
C GLN A 453 6.62 -17.52 -2.53
N ARG A 454 6.86 -18.51 -1.64
CA ARG A 454 7.85 -19.59 -1.80
C ARG A 454 9.28 -19.09 -1.94
N GLY A 455 9.62 -17.98 -1.25
CA GLY A 455 10.93 -17.36 -1.33
C GLY A 455 11.15 -16.49 -2.57
N ASN A 456 10.13 -16.30 -3.41
CA ASN A 456 10.20 -15.31 -4.48
C ASN A 456 9.93 -13.92 -3.90
N ASN A 457 10.99 -13.08 -3.83
CA ASN A 457 10.89 -11.74 -3.28
C ASN A 457 10.62 -10.64 -4.32
N ASN A 458 10.36 -11.03 -5.58
CA ASN A 458 10.09 -10.12 -6.69
C ASN A 458 9.14 -10.71 -7.75
N PRO A 459 7.94 -11.20 -7.38
CA PRO A 459 7.08 -11.93 -8.30
C PRO A 459 6.30 -11.02 -9.28
N TYR A 460 6.96 -10.00 -9.82
CA TYR A 460 6.39 -8.94 -10.68
C TYR A 460 5.77 -9.46 -11.99
N CYS A 461 6.11 -10.68 -12.39
CA CYS A 461 5.67 -11.32 -13.62
C CYS A 461 4.85 -12.61 -13.40
N GLN A 462 4.45 -12.91 -12.16
CA GLN A 462 3.81 -14.16 -11.79
C GLN A 462 2.29 -13.98 -11.61
N ASP A 463 1.48 -14.45 -12.59
CA ASP A 463 0.01 -14.53 -12.45
C ASP A 463 -0.41 -15.98 -12.16
N ASN A 464 -0.02 -16.49 -11.00
CA ASN A 464 -0.23 -17.88 -10.61
C ASN A 464 -0.31 -18.03 -9.08
N ALA A 465 -0.24 -19.28 -8.59
CA ALA A 465 -0.33 -19.60 -7.17
C ALA A 465 0.81 -19.06 -6.29
N VAL A 466 1.85 -18.44 -6.87
CA VAL A 466 2.89 -17.71 -6.10
C VAL A 466 2.33 -16.38 -5.58
N THR A 467 1.52 -15.68 -6.39
CA THR A 467 0.98 -14.36 -6.06
C THR A 467 -0.50 -14.37 -5.70
N TRP A 468 -1.22 -15.44 -6.03
CA TRP A 468 -2.64 -15.56 -5.67
C TRP A 468 -2.79 -16.01 -4.23
N LEU A 469 -3.49 -15.22 -3.42
CA LEU A 469 -3.68 -15.47 -2.01
C LEU A 469 -4.49 -16.76 -1.75
N ASP A 470 -3.88 -17.74 -1.08
CA ASP A 470 -4.56 -18.96 -0.65
C ASP A 470 -5.25 -18.78 0.70
N TRP A 471 -6.54 -18.47 0.66
CA TRP A 471 -7.37 -18.20 1.83
C TRP A 471 -7.53 -19.37 2.81
N ARG A 472 -7.18 -20.60 2.41
CA ARG A 472 -7.11 -21.74 3.35
C ARG A 472 -6.02 -21.55 4.40
N GLY A 473 -5.11 -20.59 4.19
CA GLY A 473 -4.14 -20.14 5.18
C GLY A 473 -4.79 -19.72 6.50
N MET A 474 -5.96 -19.11 6.46
CA MET A 474 -6.70 -18.68 7.67
C MET A 474 -7.00 -19.85 8.61
N GLU A 475 -7.44 -21.01 8.08
CA GLU A 475 -7.72 -22.20 8.87
C GLU A 475 -6.42 -22.90 9.29
N ARG A 476 -5.44 -23.02 8.38
CA ARG A 476 -4.15 -23.66 8.66
C ARG A 476 -3.34 -22.97 9.73
N ASN A 477 -3.43 -21.63 9.78
CA ASN A 477 -2.70 -20.76 10.68
C ASN A 477 -3.66 -19.93 11.55
N ALA A 478 -4.73 -20.54 12.04
CA ALA A 478 -5.79 -19.86 12.82
C ALA A 478 -5.23 -19.15 14.06
N ASP A 479 -4.17 -19.70 14.68
CA ASP A 479 -3.49 -19.07 15.81
C ASP A 479 -2.81 -17.75 15.42
N LEU A 480 -2.12 -17.69 14.28
CA LEU A 480 -1.51 -16.46 13.78
C LEU A 480 -2.57 -15.41 13.41
N HIS A 481 -3.62 -15.84 12.71
CA HIS A 481 -4.74 -14.98 12.32
C HIS A 481 -5.49 -14.43 13.53
N GLY A 482 -5.74 -15.27 14.54
CA GLY A 482 -6.34 -14.86 15.82
C GLY A 482 -5.47 -13.87 16.58
N PHE A 483 -4.15 -14.09 16.56
CA PHE A 483 -3.19 -13.19 17.18
C PHE A 483 -3.17 -11.80 16.54
N TRP A 484 -3.21 -11.71 15.19
CA TRP A 484 -3.36 -10.44 14.49
C TRP A 484 -4.63 -9.69 14.93
N LYS A 485 -5.79 -10.35 14.92
CA LYS A 485 -7.07 -9.72 15.32
C LYS A 485 -7.03 -9.21 16.76
N MET A 486 -6.44 -9.99 17.64
CA MET A 486 -6.25 -9.61 19.04
C MET A 486 -5.39 -8.35 19.17
N LEU A 487 -4.24 -8.30 18.46
CA LEU A 487 -3.34 -7.13 18.47
C LEU A 487 -3.98 -5.88 17.88
N ALA A 488 -4.67 -5.98 16.75
CA ALA A 488 -5.37 -4.85 16.13
C ALA A 488 -6.46 -4.31 17.07
N GLY A 489 -7.20 -5.20 17.74
CA GLY A 489 -8.16 -4.83 18.78
C GLY A 489 -7.50 -4.18 19.99
N PHE A 490 -6.37 -4.72 20.44
CA PHE A 490 -5.60 -4.17 21.57
C PHE A 490 -5.09 -2.75 21.26
N ARG A 491 -4.49 -2.52 20.07
CA ARG A 491 -4.06 -1.19 19.61
C ARG A 491 -5.22 -0.19 19.64
N ARG A 492 -6.39 -0.58 19.11
CA ARG A 492 -7.57 0.29 19.06
C ARG A 492 -8.06 0.69 20.45
N ARG A 493 -8.07 -0.23 21.42
CA ARG A 493 -8.52 0.03 22.80
C ARG A 493 -7.51 0.77 23.67
N ASN A 494 -6.25 0.88 23.23
CA ASN A 494 -5.19 1.56 23.97
C ASN A 494 -4.62 2.74 23.16
N PRO A 495 -5.24 3.93 23.22
CA PRO A 495 -4.87 5.10 22.41
C PRO A 495 -3.43 5.54 22.55
N ILE A 496 -2.77 5.28 23.70
CA ILE A 496 -1.34 5.58 23.91
C ILE A 496 -0.42 4.86 22.93
N LEU A 497 -0.88 3.78 22.27
CA LEU A 497 -0.14 3.08 21.21
C LEU A 497 -0.23 3.79 19.85
N ARG A 498 -1.11 4.78 19.71
CA ARG A 498 -1.36 5.50 18.48
C ARG A 498 -1.55 7.00 18.70
N PRO A 499 -0.59 7.66 19.37
CA PRO A 499 -0.68 9.10 19.64
C PRO A 499 -0.56 9.88 18.34
N GLU A 500 -1.11 11.09 18.31
CA GLU A 500 -0.98 12.01 17.16
C GLU A 500 0.36 12.73 17.12
N ARG A 501 1.09 12.72 18.23
CA ARG A 501 2.38 13.41 18.39
C ARG A 501 3.38 12.48 19.06
N GLU A 502 4.64 12.65 18.70
CA GLU A 502 5.73 11.92 19.30
C GLU A 502 5.78 12.12 20.82
N LEU A 503 5.93 11.04 21.57
CA LEU A 503 6.10 11.07 23.03
C LEU A 503 7.48 11.62 23.38
N CYS A 504 7.57 12.41 24.43
CA CYS A 504 8.74 13.22 24.74
C CYS A 504 9.65 12.64 25.83
N LEU A 505 9.34 11.45 26.37
CA LEU A 505 10.07 10.78 27.45
C LEU A 505 10.12 11.59 28.76
N MET A 506 9.12 12.45 29.00
CA MET A 506 9.05 13.33 30.17
C MET A 506 7.69 13.25 30.87
N ASP A 507 7.70 13.54 32.17
CA ASP A 507 6.46 13.71 32.95
C ASP A 507 5.92 15.14 32.81
N THR A 508 5.28 15.44 31.68
CA THR A 508 4.71 16.77 31.41
C THR A 508 3.39 17.02 32.13
N LEU A 509 2.74 15.98 32.65
CA LEU A 509 1.49 16.07 33.39
C LEU A 509 1.71 16.11 34.94
N ALA A 510 2.97 16.04 35.39
CA ALA A 510 3.32 15.91 36.81
C ALA A 510 2.55 14.75 37.51
N CYS A 511 2.36 13.66 36.81
CA CYS A 511 1.63 12.48 37.31
C CYS A 511 2.52 11.44 37.97
N GLY A 512 3.84 11.69 38.05
CA GLY A 512 4.86 10.79 38.61
C GLY A 512 5.46 9.79 37.62
N TYR A 513 5.02 9.81 36.37
CA TYR A 513 5.48 8.90 35.30
C TYR A 513 5.61 9.66 33.97
N PRO A 514 6.71 9.45 33.21
CA PRO A 514 6.82 9.97 31.87
C PRO A 514 5.78 9.31 30.94
N ASP A 515 5.50 9.94 29.80
CA ASP A 515 4.63 9.40 28.77
C ASP A 515 5.13 8.06 28.21
N MET A 516 6.46 7.95 28.02
CA MET A 516 7.16 6.72 27.68
C MET A 516 8.48 6.62 28.45
N SER A 517 8.92 5.40 28.78
CA SER A 517 10.22 5.17 29.38
C SER A 517 10.80 3.80 28.99
N TYR A 518 12.12 3.69 29.12
CA TYR A 518 12.86 2.51 28.75
C TYR A 518 13.51 1.85 29.97
N HIS A 519 13.56 0.51 29.97
CA HIS A 519 13.98 -0.30 31.10
C HIS A 519 14.84 -1.48 30.62
N GLY A 520 15.79 -1.87 31.44
CA GLY A 520 16.61 -3.06 31.28
C GLY A 520 16.39 -4.05 32.43
N GLN A 521 17.45 -4.73 32.84
CA GLN A 521 17.45 -5.55 34.08
C GLN A 521 17.10 -4.72 35.33
N TYR A 522 17.42 -3.41 35.29
CA TYR A 522 17.02 -2.43 36.29
C TYR A 522 15.97 -1.47 35.73
N ALA A 523 14.94 -1.18 36.51
CA ALA A 523 13.94 -0.19 36.13
C ALA A 523 14.59 1.19 35.92
N TRP A 524 14.17 1.89 34.87
CA TRP A 524 14.68 3.22 34.48
C TRP A 524 16.14 3.26 34.00
N ARG A 525 16.74 2.10 33.76
CA ARG A 525 18.12 1.96 33.28
C ARG A 525 18.16 1.01 32.08
N PRO A 526 17.86 1.51 30.88
CA PRO A 526 17.97 0.69 29.67
C PRO A 526 19.45 0.47 29.32
N GLU A 527 19.76 -0.71 28.83
CA GLU A 527 21.06 -1.08 28.28
C GLU A 527 20.97 -1.00 26.76
N THR A 528 21.20 0.18 26.21
CA THR A 528 21.01 0.46 24.76
C THR A 528 22.29 0.40 23.94
N GLU A 529 23.45 0.41 24.60
CA GLU A 529 24.76 0.38 23.93
C GLU A 529 25.29 -1.06 23.83
N GLY A 530 25.99 -1.37 22.74
CA GLY A 530 26.60 -2.67 22.53
C GLY A 530 25.63 -3.72 21.95
N ASN A 531 25.86 -4.99 22.32
CA ASN A 531 25.16 -6.13 21.71
C ASN A 531 23.86 -6.56 22.41
N TYR A 532 23.27 -5.70 23.21
CA TYR A 532 21.99 -6.00 23.84
C TYR A 532 20.88 -6.13 22.80
N ARG A 533 19.93 -7.07 23.02
CA ARG A 533 18.82 -7.40 22.13
C ARG A 533 17.49 -7.48 22.88
N HIS A 534 17.46 -6.94 24.11
CA HIS A 534 16.30 -6.96 24.97
C HIS A 534 16.09 -5.60 25.63
N VAL A 535 14.85 -5.19 25.77
CA VAL A 535 14.47 -3.91 26.36
C VAL A 535 13.00 -3.95 26.78
N GLY A 536 12.68 -3.25 27.86
CA GLY A 536 11.32 -2.95 28.27
C GLY A 536 10.94 -1.53 27.92
N ILE A 537 9.74 -1.32 27.42
CA ILE A 537 9.16 -0.01 27.12
C ILE A 537 7.88 0.14 27.92
N MET A 538 7.84 1.11 28.85
CA MET A 538 6.62 1.45 29.57
C MET A 538 5.95 2.66 28.91
N LEU A 539 4.64 2.60 28.76
CA LEU A 539 3.77 3.68 28.28
C LEU A 539 2.77 4.06 29.35
N CYS A 540 2.61 5.36 29.60
CA CYS A 540 1.62 5.88 30.53
C CYS A 540 0.37 6.33 29.77
N GLY A 541 -0.72 5.59 29.91
CA GLY A 541 -1.99 5.87 29.21
C GLY A 541 -2.64 7.20 29.60
N LYS A 542 -2.19 7.88 30.69
CA LYS A 542 -2.68 9.21 31.06
C LYS A 542 -2.38 10.27 29.99
N TYR A 543 -1.38 10.02 29.14
CA TYR A 543 -0.99 10.89 28.03
C TYR A 543 -1.76 10.61 26.72
N ALA A 544 -2.63 9.60 26.70
CA ALA A 544 -3.56 9.38 25.60
C ALA A 544 -4.62 10.49 25.57
N GLN A 545 -5.26 10.69 24.41
CA GLN A 545 -6.33 11.67 24.26
C GLN A 545 -7.47 11.43 25.27
N ALA A 546 -7.96 12.49 25.89
CA ALA A 546 -8.89 12.42 27.03
C ALA A 546 -10.26 11.80 26.70
N ASP A 547 -10.69 11.90 25.45
CA ASP A 547 -12.02 11.49 25.00
C ASP A 547 -12.10 10.02 24.53
N GLU A 548 -10.97 9.29 24.53
CA GLU A 548 -10.94 7.90 24.10
C GLU A 548 -10.94 6.92 25.28
N SER A 549 -11.78 5.88 25.17
CA SER A 549 -11.78 4.77 26.13
C SER A 549 -10.44 4.04 26.09
N ARG A 550 -9.88 3.74 27.25
CA ARG A 550 -8.63 2.98 27.40
C ARG A 550 -8.84 1.77 28.31
N ASP A 551 -8.23 0.64 27.93
CA ASP A 551 -8.28 -0.57 28.74
C ASP A 551 -7.35 -0.48 29.96
N SER A 552 -6.19 0.20 29.83
CA SER A 552 -5.20 0.25 30.91
C SER A 552 -4.55 1.64 31.06
N GLU A 553 -4.24 2.01 32.33
CA GLU A 553 -3.49 3.23 32.65
C GLU A 553 -2.00 3.11 32.34
N PHE A 554 -1.43 1.91 32.36
CA PHE A 554 -0.02 1.65 32.01
C PHE A 554 0.11 0.39 31.19
N LEU A 555 0.96 0.46 30.16
CA LEU A 555 1.37 -0.68 29.35
C LEU A 555 2.88 -0.89 29.51
N TYR A 556 3.32 -2.13 29.47
CA TYR A 556 4.74 -2.46 29.45
C TYR A 556 5.03 -3.53 28.41
N LEU A 557 5.75 -3.13 27.36
CA LEU A 557 6.19 -3.99 26.28
C LEU A 557 7.58 -4.52 26.58
N ALA A 558 7.69 -5.82 26.87
CA ALA A 558 8.94 -6.53 27.09
C ALA A 558 9.39 -7.22 25.80
N MET A 559 10.52 -6.86 25.24
CA MET A 559 11.07 -7.42 24.00
C MET A 559 12.39 -8.10 24.26
N ASN A 560 12.56 -9.33 23.78
CA ASN A 560 13.81 -10.08 23.82
C ASN A 560 14.05 -10.79 22.49
N MET A 561 14.95 -10.27 21.65
CA MET A 561 15.39 -10.90 20.40
C MET A 561 16.71 -11.67 20.55
N HIS A 562 17.20 -11.84 21.77
CA HIS A 562 18.33 -12.71 22.08
C HIS A 562 17.91 -14.19 22.01
N TRP A 563 18.86 -15.10 21.90
CA TRP A 563 18.66 -16.55 21.91
C TRP A 563 18.64 -17.18 23.31
N GLU A 564 18.83 -16.36 24.34
CA GLU A 564 18.72 -16.71 25.76
C GLU A 564 17.62 -15.90 26.43
N SER A 565 17.08 -16.40 27.55
CA SER A 565 16.17 -15.65 28.41
C SER A 565 16.88 -14.48 29.07
N HIS A 566 16.20 -13.36 29.22
CA HIS A 566 16.67 -12.16 29.91
C HIS A 566 15.64 -11.61 30.87
N ALA A 567 16.11 -11.22 32.08
CA ALA A 567 15.25 -10.57 33.05
C ALA A 567 15.07 -9.09 32.72
N LEU A 568 13.83 -8.63 32.73
CA LEU A 568 13.47 -7.22 32.60
C LEU A 568 12.69 -6.75 33.82
N ALA A 569 13.03 -5.56 34.33
CA ALA A 569 12.38 -4.96 35.48
C ALA A 569 11.10 -4.23 35.10
N LEU A 570 9.98 -4.66 35.67
CA LEU A 570 8.71 -3.96 35.63
C LEU A 570 8.74 -2.81 36.67
N PRO A 571 8.58 -1.54 36.25
CA PRO A 571 8.57 -0.41 37.17
C PRO A 571 7.46 -0.52 38.20
N LYS A 572 7.68 0.10 39.36
CA LYS A 572 6.66 0.19 40.42
C LYS A 572 5.46 1.00 39.90
N LEU A 573 4.28 0.47 40.08
CA LEU A 573 3.00 1.10 39.77
C LEU A 573 2.48 1.95 40.95
N PRO A 574 1.51 2.85 40.72
CA PRO A 574 0.73 3.50 41.77
C PRO A 574 0.12 2.48 42.74
N ARG A 575 -0.18 2.94 43.99
CA ARG A 575 -0.81 2.07 44.98
C ARG A 575 -2.13 1.48 44.48
N GLY A 576 -2.33 0.19 44.71
CA GLY A 576 -3.55 -0.52 44.30
C GLY A 576 -3.54 -0.99 42.84
N MET A 577 -2.41 -0.93 42.16
CA MET A 577 -2.24 -1.49 40.81
C MET A 577 -1.17 -2.57 40.81
N GLU A 578 -1.34 -3.57 39.94
CA GLU A 578 -0.38 -4.65 39.69
C GLU A 578 -0.23 -4.88 38.20
N TRP A 579 0.97 -5.39 37.82
CA TRP A 579 1.23 -5.80 36.45
C TRP A 579 0.64 -7.19 36.18
N GLU A 580 -0.20 -7.31 35.16
CA GLU A 580 -0.72 -8.55 34.63
C GLU A 580 -0.27 -8.78 33.20
N LEU A 581 -0.04 -10.05 32.83
CA LEU A 581 0.33 -10.43 31.47
C LEU A 581 -0.91 -10.40 30.59
N ALA A 582 -0.96 -9.47 29.62
CA ALA A 582 -2.05 -9.39 28.64
C ALA A 582 -1.88 -10.44 27.54
N PHE A 583 -0.68 -10.57 26.98
CA PHE A 583 -0.32 -11.58 25.98
C PHE A 583 1.20 -11.77 25.88
N SER A 584 1.59 -12.89 25.29
CA SER A 584 2.98 -13.20 24.93
C SER A 584 3.04 -13.96 23.61
N THR A 585 4.11 -13.76 22.85
CA THR A 585 4.39 -14.55 21.64
C THR A 585 4.91 -15.96 21.99
N GLU A 586 5.30 -16.19 23.24
CA GLU A 586 5.71 -17.47 23.81
C GLU A 586 5.03 -17.71 25.19
N PRO A 587 3.73 -18.04 25.21
CA PRO A 587 2.97 -18.10 26.46
C PRO A 587 3.36 -19.27 27.37
N GLU A 588 3.85 -20.41 26.82
CA GLU A 588 4.09 -21.64 27.60
C GLU A 588 5.31 -21.53 28.53
N SER A 589 6.26 -20.66 28.23
CA SER A 589 7.49 -20.51 29.01
C SER A 589 7.49 -19.31 29.96
N MET A 590 6.41 -18.55 30.03
CA MET A 590 6.25 -17.42 30.95
C MET A 590 5.90 -17.92 32.36
N ARG A 591 6.89 -18.38 33.10
CA ARG A 591 6.72 -18.72 34.53
C ARG A 591 6.57 -17.45 35.36
N GLN A 592 5.67 -17.47 36.35
CA GLN A 592 5.38 -16.33 37.23
C GLN A 592 6.52 -16.02 38.25
N ASP A 593 7.56 -16.84 38.30
CA ASP A 593 8.62 -16.75 39.31
C ASP A 593 9.74 -15.82 38.85
N GLY A 594 9.47 -14.53 38.87
CA GLY A 594 10.47 -13.48 38.83
C GLY A 594 10.84 -13.07 40.24
N GLY A 595 12.13 -13.03 40.57
CA GLY A 595 12.62 -12.46 41.82
C GLY A 595 12.17 -10.99 41.99
N ARG A 596 12.31 -10.45 43.21
CA ARG A 596 12.19 -9.00 43.46
C ARG A 596 13.58 -8.43 43.62
N GLU A 597 13.88 -7.35 42.95
CA GLU A 597 15.08 -6.57 43.18
C GLU A 597 14.64 -5.18 43.73
N GLY A 598 14.80 -5.00 45.00
CA GLY A 598 14.24 -3.86 45.73
C GLY A 598 12.70 -3.87 45.68
N GLU A 599 12.09 -2.78 45.17
CA GLU A 599 10.63 -2.64 45.01
C GLU A 599 10.13 -3.03 43.60
N CYS A 600 11.03 -3.37 42.68
CA CYS A 600 10.68 -3.71 41.29
C CYS A 600 10.51 -5.21 41.12
N LEU A 601 9.55 -5.59 40.29
CA LEU A 601 9.28 -6.96 39.92
C LEU A 601 10.11 -7.33 38.68
N LEU A 602 10.97 -8.36 38.78
CA LEU A 602 11.68 -8.90 37.62
C LEU A 602 10.81 -9.94 36.91
N ARG A 603 10.80 -9.90 35.58
CA ARG A 603 10.16 -10.89 34.71
C ARG A 603 11.18 -11.46 33.74
N GLU A 604 11.30 -12.77 33.72
CA GLU A 604 12.11 -13.46 32.74
C GLU A 604 11.35 -13.48 31.40
N VAL A 605 11.95 -12.88 30.36
CA VAL A 605 11.42 -12.84 29.01
C VAL A 605 12.11 -13.93 28.19
N PRO A 606 11.37 -14.91 27.67
CA PRO A 606 11.95 -16.05 26.94
C PRO A 606 12.72 -15.62 25.69
N PRO A 607 13.59 -16.51 25.15
CA PRO A 607 14.31 -16.24 23.90
C PRO A 607 13.38 -15.92 22.75
N ARG A 608 13.76 -14.93 21.94
CA ARG A 608 13.02 -14.61 20.70
C ARG A 608 11.53 -14.37 20.95
N SER A 609 11.19 -13.60 21.99
CA SER A 609 9.80 -13.36 22.37
C SER A 609 9.50 -11.90 22.73
N ILE A 610 8.24 -11.56 22.63
CA ILE A 610 7.67 -10.28 23.05
C ILE A 610 6.49 -10.58 23.99
N ALA A 611 6.41 -9.83 25.09
CA ALA A 611 5.31 -9.89 26.03
C ALA A 611 4.76 -8.49 26.33
N MET A 612 3.46 -8.38 26.50
CA MET A 612 2.76 -7.17 26.90
C MET A 612 2.15 -7.37 28.28
N TYR A 613 2.50 -6.48 29.20
CA TYR A 613 1.87 -6.38 30.51
C TYR A 613 0.99 -5.14 30.55
N VAL A 614 -0.10 -5.22 31.28
CA VAL A 614 -1.05 -4.15 31.55
C VAL A 614 -1.14 -3.91 33.06
N ALA A 615 -1.37 -2.67 33.45
CA ALA A 615 -1.62 -2.37 34.88
C ALA A 615 -3.10 -2.54 35.17
N GLU A 616 -3.43 -3.42 36.11
CA GLU A 616 -4.81 -3.61 36.58
C GLU A 616 -4.97 -3.13 38.04
N ARG A 617 -6.14 -2.62 38.37
CA ARG A 617 -6.46 -2.25 39.76
C ARG A 617 -6.86 -3.51 40.52
N ARG A 618 -6.24 -3.73 41.69
CA ARG A 618 -6.76 -4.70 42.65
C ARG A 618 -8.14 -4.22 43.12
N GLY A 619 -9.16 -5.04 42.90
CA GLY A 619 -10.51 -4.81 43.40
C GLY A 619 -10.58 -4.81 44.93
#